data_dde81311dcf952247fb537af81cb7de1
#
_entry.id   dde81311dcf952247fb537af81cb7de1
#
_cell.length_a   1.000
_cell.length_b   1.000
_cell.length_c   1.000
_cell.angle_alpha   90.00
_cell.angle_beta   90.00
_cell.angle_gamma   90.00
#
_symmetry.space_group_name_H-M   'P 1'
#
loop_
_entity.id
_entity.type
_entity.pdbx_description
1 polymer ?
#
loop_
_entity_poly.entity_id
_entity_poly.type
_entity_poly.pdbx_seq_one_letter_code
_entity_poly.pdbx_strand_id
1 'polypeptide(L)'
;MGASHVKSGKSCQDYSLSWKSDDEKTFVSIVCDGHGGDTYVRSDVGSRLAAEISLKNIQEFIQCTPASLFLDTEAAITARPDENDDFFGNHKSETPAADMSESQLAKFNQDKSFRESVKEVPEQDSVFTTLFARIYVQWMNAINLDAENNPFSDAEKALLKDARIAKAYGTTLMAFVRTPLYWFAFHIGDGKLLCCDAALNWREPVPWDCNCFLNITTSLCLREPLNSFRYAFSGKGDFPAAVMMGSDGIDDTWCTMERLQNFYSQTLSIFDEIGPEEAVKQLGDYLPTLSAKGSRDDVSIAGIIDLDAIKSGIAAYKIKRSISSIMEEKNAREKDISALKGCKSELEEALKKLQDNHSGLLDIIKDFTRKLANINEEKAKREEELKSKTDELDKLNLMLKEKEDSYKSWATGAKEQKFKLDQECAEILTGVQGVAELYRQDWLRERESFEKANNQNMMEELNRKVQEMQKFNDEAIIGIRKADEHSTDNDVEDEQQ
;
A
#
# COMPACT_ATOMS: atom_id res chain seq x y z
N MET A 1 -1.44 -4.20 -17.51
CA MET A 1 -2.81 -4.32 -18.08
C MET A 1 -3.74 -4.89 -17.03
N GLY A 2 -4.86 -4.25 -16.83
CA GLY A 2 -5.88 -4.59 -15.85
C GLY A 2 -6.57 -5.92 -16.10
N ALA A 3 -6.94 -6.60 -15.02
CA ALA A 3 -7.63 -7.89 -15.14
C ALA A 3 -9.01 -7.77 -15.83
N SER A 4 -9.69 -6.62 -15.69
CA SER A 4 -10.93 -6.31 -16.42
C SER A 4 -10.68 -6.13 -17.90
N HIS A 5 -9.58 -5.48 -18.30
CA HIS A 5 -9.19 -5.26 -19.70
C HIS A 5 -8.78 -6.57 -20.37
N VAL A 6 -8.00 -7.41 -19.70
CA VAL A 6 -7.68 -8.76 -20.21
C VAL A 6 -8.97 -9.54 -20.52
N LYS A 7 -9.96 -9.48 -19.60
CA LYS A 7 -11.22 -10.21 -19.77
C LYS A 7 -12.08 -9.66 -20.91
N SER A 8 -12.06 -8.34 -21.14
CA SER A 8 -12.83 -7.68 -22.19
C SER A 8 -12.10 -7.53 -23.53
N GLY A 9 -10.83 -7.95 -23.60
CA GLY A 9 -9.99 -7.79 -24.81
C GLY A 9 -9.62 -6.34 -25.13
N LYS A 10 -9.67 -5.44 -24.13
CA LYS A 10 -9.22 -4.04 -24.26
C LYS A 10 -7.71 -3.95 -24.15
N SER A 11 -7.09 -2.93 -24.75
CA SER A 11 -5.69 -2.58 -24.54
C SER A 11 -5.46 -2.01 -23.14
N CYS A 12 -4.20 -1.98 -22.68
CA CYS A 12 -3.82 -1.19 -21.51
C CYS A 12 -3.99 0.28 -21.84
N GLN A 13 -4.76 0.99 -21.04
CA GLN A 13 -5.07 2.41 -21.24
C GLN A 13 -4.11 3.32 -20.48
N ASP A 14 -3.41 2.79 -19.49
CA ASP A 14 -2.35 3.51 -18.77
C ASP A 14 -1.05 3.57 -19.54
N TYR A 15 -0.28 4.63 -19.28
CA TYR A 15 1.07 4.78 -19.78
C TYR A 15 1.97 5.41 -18.71
N SER A 16 3.12 4.81 -18.47
CA SER A 16 4.15 5.36 -17.58
C SER A 16 5.48 5.49 -18.29
N LEU A 17 6.25 6.53 -17.93
CA LEU A 17 7.52 6.83 -18.54
C LEU A 17 8.46 7.45 -17.52
N SER A 18 9.73 7.00 -17.53
CA SER A 18 10.80 7.64 -16.77
C SER A 18 11.97 7.98 -17.69
N TRP A 19 12.62 9.11 -17.43
CA TRP A 19 13.74 9.58 -18.20
C TRP A 19 14.81 10.15 -17.26
N LYS A 20 16.09 9.99 -17.63
CA LYS A 20 17.21 10.66 -17.01
C LYS A 20 18.08 11.37 -18.06
N SER A 21 18.69 12.49 -17.68
CA SER A 21 19.66 13.18 -18.53
C SER A 21 20.96 12.36 -18.67
N ASP A 22 21.74 12.66 -19.73
CA ASP A 22 23.00 11.97 -20.01
C ASP A 22 24.02 12.14 -18.87
N ASP A 23 23.98 13.26 -18.14
CA ASP A 23 24.82 13.53 -16.97
C ASP A 23 24.27 12.93 -15.67
N GLU A 24 23.15 12.22 -15.75
CA GLU A 24 22.46 11.56 -14.63
C GLU A 24 22.10 12.49 -13.46
N LYS A 25 21.86 13.79 -13.73
CA LYS A 25 21.53 14.78 -12.69
C LYS A 25 20.10 15.27 -12.75
N THR A 26 19.43 15.05 -13.86
CA THR A 26 18.03 15.42 -14.05
C THR A 26 17.20 14.18 -14.33
N PHE A 27 16.11 14.05 -13.59
CA PHE A 27 15.23 12.89 -13.66
C PHE A 27 13.79 13.35 -13.85
N VAL A 28 13.06 12.63 -14.69
CA VAL A 28 11.64 12.85 -14.96
C VAL A 28 10.91 11.53 -14.81
N SER A 29 9.78 11.54 -14.13
CA SER A 29 8.83 10.42 -14.12
C SER A 29 7.44 10.93 -14.44
N ILE A 30 6.70 10.19 -15.24
CA ILE A 30 5.37 10.55 -15.74
C ILE A 30 4.46 9.32 -15.66
N VAL A 31 3.23 9.53 -15.22
CA VAL A 31 2.15 8.52 -15.27
C VAL A 31 0.92 9.19 -15.86
N CYS A 32 0.31 8.51 -16.81
CA CYS A 32 -0.93 8.91 -17.48
C CYS A 32 -1.90 7.72 -17.40
N ASP A 33 -3.07 7.94 -16.83
CA ASP A 33 -4.15 6.99 -16.74
C ASP A 33 -5.19 7.32 -17.82
N GLY A 34 -5.41 6.38 -18.70
CA GLY A 34 -6.38 6.50 -19.80
C GLY A 34 -7.75 6.01 -19.37
N HIS A 35 -8.77 6.85 -19.49
CA HIS A 35 -10.12 6.53 -19.01
C HIS A 35 -10.72 5.26 -19.61
N GLY A 36 -11.37 4.43 -18.77
CA GLY A 36 -11.92 3.11 -19.12
C GLY A 36 -13.33 3.09 -19.70
N GLY A 37 -14.07 4.20 -19.70
CA GLY A 37 -15.47 4.25 -20.15
C GLY A 37 -15.63 4.10 -21.68
N ASP A 38 -16.81 3.72 -22.13
CA ASP A 38 -17.08 3.37 -23.54
C ASP A 38 -16.82 4.50 -24.55
N THR A 39 -16.86 5.76 -24.13
CA THR A 39 -16.57 6.91 -24.98
C THR A 39 -15.07 7.19 -25.12
N TYR A 40 -14.22 6.54 -24.36
CA TYR A 40 -12.77 6.75 -24.37
C TYR A 40 -12.06 5.69 -25.20
N VAL A 41 -12.48 5.56 -26.45
CA VAL A 41 -12.13 4.46 -27.37
C VAL A 41 -10.66 4.40 -27.77
N ARG A 42 -9.87 5.44 -27.49
CA ARG A 42 -8.44 5.56 -27.78
C ARG A 42 -7.65 6.19 -26.62
N SER A 43 -8.09 5.95 -25.40
CA SER A 43 -7.41 6.48 -24.21
C SER A 43 -5.99 5.93 -24.05
N ASP A 44 -5.71 4.73 -24.54
CA ASP A 44 -4.36 4.15 -24.64
C ASP A 44 -3.41 4.97 -25.52
N VAL A 45 -3.91 5.49 -26.65
CA VAL A 45 -3.17 6.44 -27.50
C VAL A 45 -3.05 7.79 -26.81
N GLY A 46 -4.13 8.24 -26.17
CA GLY A 46 -4.20 9.51 -25.46
C GLY A 46 -3.19 9.60 -24.31
N SER A 47 -3.11 8.57 -23.47
CA SER A 47 -2.17 8.50 -22.33
C SER A 47 -0.72 8.44 -22.79
N ARG A 48 -0.42 7.64 -23.82
CA ARG A 48 0.92 7.57 -24.40
C ARG A 48 1.36 8.91 -24.98
N LEU A 49 0.52 9.55 -25.80
CA LEU A 49 0.83 10.86 -26.38
C LEU A 49 0.99 11.93 -25.30
N ALA A 50 0.17 11.90 -24.24
CA ALA A 50 0.30 12.83 -23.11
C ALA A 50 1.66 12.70 -22.42
N ALA A 51 2.11 11.48 -22.16
CA ALA A 51 3.40 11.23 -21.54
C ALA A 51 4.59 11.66 -22.42
N GLU A 52 4.60 11.25 -23.69
CA GLU A 52 5.68 11.56 -24.63
C GLU A 52 5.81 13.08 -24.87
N ILE A 53 4.68 13.77 -25.06
CA ILE A 53 4.63 15.21 -25.26
C ILE A 53 5.03 15.97 -23.99
N SER A 54 4.57 15.48 -22.83
CA SER A 54 4.96 16.07 -21.55
C SER A 54 6.45 15.97 -21.32
N LEU A 55 7.07 14.81 -21.56
CA LEU A 55 8.53 14.66 -21.45
C LEU A 55 9.27 15.68 -22.32
N LYS A 56 8.90 15.80 -23.59
CA LYS A 56 9.53 16.76 -24.49
C LYS A 56 9.39 18.21 -23.99
N ASN A 57 8.20 18.60 -23.58
CA ASN A 57 7.95 19.97 -23.08
C ASN A 57 8.66 20.22 -21.73
N ILE A 58 8.76 19.21 -20.87
CA ILE A 58 9.54 19.29 -19.62
C ILE A 58 11.03 19.49 -19.92
N GLN A 59 11.59 18.76 -20.87
CA GLN A 59 13.00 18.92 -21.29
C GLN A 59 13.26 20.33 -21.83
N GLU A 60 12.39 20.84 -22.70
CA GLU A 60 12.48 22.21 -23.21
C GLU A 60 12.31 23.25 -22.07
N PHE A 61 11.38 23.02 -21.16
CA PHE A 61 11.15 23.88 -19.98
C PHE A 61 12.40 24.00 -19.12
N ILE A 62 13.05 22.90 -18.79
CA ILE A 62 14.27 22.87 -17.98
C ILE A 62 15.40 23.63 -18.69
N GLN A 63 15.51 23.51 -20.01
CA GLN A 63 16.54 24.20 -20.80
C GLN A 63 16.29 25.70 -20.95
N CYS A 64 15.05 26.12 -21.08
CA CYS A 64 14.67 27.50 -21.39
C CYS A 64 14.32 28.34 -20.16
N THR A 65 13.95 27.72 -19.04
CA THR A 65 13.55 28.43 -17.82
C THR A 65 14.74 28.58 -16.88
N PRO A 66 15.11 29.80 -16.49
CA PRO A 66 16.23 30.02 -15.57
C PRO A 66 15.97 29.35 -14.21
N ALA A 67 16.90 28.52 -13.74
CA ALA A 67 16.81 27.88 -12.44
C ALA A 67 16.68 28.87 -11.28
N SER A 68 17.27 30.08 -11.43
CA SER A 68 17.18 31.16 -10.43
C SER A 68 15.75 31.56 -10.07
N LEU A 69 14.78 31.27 -10.95
CA LEU A 69 13.36 31.53 -10.70
C LEU A 69 12.81 30.69 -9.54
N PHE A 70 13.40 29.52 -9.29
CA PHE A 70 12.93 28.58 -8.27
C PHE A 70 13.80 28.57 -7.02
N LEU A 71 15.02 29.10 -7.05
CA LEU A 71 15.93 29.02 -5.91
C LEU A 71 15.38 29.78 -4.70
N ASP A 72 15.60 29.19 -3.53
CA ASP A 72 15.15 29.71 -2.23
C ASP A 72 13.63 29.89 -2.09
N THR A 73 12.87 29.35 -3.04
CA THR A 73 11.40 29.43 -3.07
C THR A 73 10.77 28.04 -3.09
N GLU A 74 9.54 27.98 -2.61
CA GLU A 74 8.67 26.81 -2.72
C GLU A 74 7.22 27.27 -2.83
N ALA A 75 6.42 26.49 -3.52
CA ALA A 75 4.97 26.66 -3.53
C ALA A 75 4.27 25.33 -3.87
N ALA A 76 3.01 25.26 -3.47
CA ALA A 76 2.11 24.24 -3.92
C ALA A 76 0.77 24.89 -4.26
N ILE A 77 0.32 24.73 -5.49
CA ILE A 77 -0.81 25.44 -6.08
C ILE A 77 -1.93 24.46 -6.37
N THR A 78 -3.12 24.77 -5.88
CA THR A 78 -4.35 24.00 -6.15
C THR A 78 -4.91 24.32 -7.52
N ALA A 79 -5.76 23.44 -8.04
CA ALA A 79 -6.55 23.70 -9.24
C ALA A 79 -7.39 24.98 -9.05
N ARG A 80 -7.56 25.74 -10.11
CA ARG A 80 -8.43 26.91 -10.10
C ARG A 80 -9.89 26.44 -10.08
N PRO A 81 -10.76 27.03 -9.24
CA PRO A 81 -12.17 26.72 -9.31
C PRO A 81 -12.71 27.07 -10.68
N ASP A 82 -13.43 26.15 -11.31
CA ASP A 82 -14.12 26.45 -12.55
C ASP A 82 -15.34 27.30 -12.23
N GLU A 83 -15.29 28.59 -12.57
CA GLU A 83 -16.39 29.54 -12.31
C GLU A 83 -17.61 29.29 -13.21
N ASN A 84 -17.44 28.44 -14.26
CA ASN A 84 -18.43 28.25 -15.33
C ASN A 84 -18.89 26.82 -15.54
N ASP A 85 -18.36 25.84 -14.84
CA ASP A 85 -18.82 24.45 -15.04
C ASP A 85 -20.08 24.16 -14.21
N ASP A 86 -21.25 24.29 -14.86
CA ASP A 86 -22.54 23.76 -14.40
C ASP A 86 -22.54 22.20 -14.29
N PHE A 87 -21.38 21.59 -14.13
CA PHE A 87 -21.21 20.13 -14.03
C PHE A 87 -21.87 19.57 -12.76
N PHE A 88 -21.95 20.39 -11.71
CA PHE A 88 -22.78 20.16 -10.53
C PHE A 88 -24.04 21.01 -10.64
N GLY A 89 -25.06 20.52 -11.35
CA GLY A 89 -26.33 21.20 -11.46
C GLY A 89 -26.75 21.85 -10.16
N ASN A 90 -26.71 23.17 -10.12
CA ASN A 90 -27.31 24.05 -9.09
C ASN A 90 -27.02 23.76 -7.62
N HIS A 91 -25.80 23.45 -7.20
CA HIS A 91 -25.43 23.49 -5.80
C HIS A 91 -24.45 24.65 -5.50
N LYS A 92 -24.97 25.87 -5.48
CA LYS A 92 -24.38 26.96 -4.72
C LYS A 92 -24.65 26.69 -3.23
N SER A 93 -23.85 25.85 -2.59
CA SER A 93 -23.81 25.83 -1.13
C SER A 93 -22.36 25.66 -0.68
N GLU A 94 -21.85 26.68 -0.02
CA GLU A 94 -20.57 26.69 0.69
C GLU A 94 -20.55 25.76 1.92
N THR A 95 -21.58 24.95 2.10
CA THR A 95 -21.71 24.00 3.20
C THR A 95 -21.40 22.58 2.69
N PRO A 96 -20.55 21.81 3.38
CA PRO A 96 -20.32 20.41 3.07
C PRO A 96 -21.64 19.66 3.04
N ALA A 97 -21.85 18.83 2.04
CA ALA A 97 -23.03 17.97 1.99
C ALA A 97 -23.08 17.10 3.25
N ALA A 98 -24.26 16.93 3.83
CA ALA A 98 -24.47 16.23 5.10
C ALA A 98 -24.05 14.75 5.11
N ASP A 99 -23.63 14.22 3.96
CA ASP A 99 -23.24 12.81 3.77
C ASP A 99 -21.72 12.58 3.55
N MET A 100 -20.87 13.56 3.81
CA MET A 100 -19.42 13.37 3.69
C MET A 100 -18.89 12.54 4.87
N SER A 101 -18.06 11.54 4.58
CA SER A 101 -17.35 10.81 5.64
C SER A 101 -16.35 11.72 6.37
N GLU A 102 -16.01 11.37 7.62
CA GLU A 102 -15.03 12.16 8.42
C GLU A 102 -13.69 12.35 7.70
N SER A 103 -13.24 11.34 6.94
CA SER A 103 -11.99 11.41 6.16
C SER A 103 -12.11 12.37 4.97
N GLN A 104 -13.27 12.45 4.33
CA GLN A 104 -13.56 13.38 3.23
C GLN A 104 -13.69 14.82 3.75
N LEU A 105 -14.33 14.98 4.90
CA LEU A 105 -14.43 16.27 5.56
C LEU A 105 -13.06 16.79 6.04
N ALA A 106 -12.21 15.89 6.56
CA ALA A 106 -10.85 16.24 6.95
C ALA A 106 -10.01 16.70 5.74
N LYS A 107 -10.11 15.99 4.59
CA LYS A 107 -9.45 16.38 3.33
C LYS A 107 -9.96 17.73 2.82
N PHE A 108 -11.29 17.93 2.80
CA PHE A 108 -11.89 19.20 2.40
C PHE A 108 -11.43 20.37 3.26
N ASN A 109 -11.38 20.18 4.58
CA ASN A 109 -10.89 21.21 5.52
C ASN A 109 -9.38 21.45 5.38
N GLN A 110 -8.60 20.42 5.09
CA GLN A 110 -7.16 20.53 4.81
C GLN A 110 -6.91 21.32 3.52
N ASP A 111 -7.66 21.07 2.45
CA ASP A 111 -7.60 21.81 1.19
C ASP A 111 -8.01 23.27 1.38
N LYS A 112 -9.04 23.54 2.17
CA LYS A 112 -9.47 24.92 2.48
C LYS A 112 -8.40 25.68 3.25
N SER A 113 -7.83 25.08 4.30
CA SER A 113 -6.74 25.66 5.09
C SER A 113 -5.49 25.89 4.23
N PHE A 114 -5.20 24.97 3.30
CA PHE A 114 -4.07 25.07 2.39
C PHE A 114 -4.26 26.21 1.38
N ARG A 115 -5.45 26.36 0.79
CA ARG A 115 -5.78 27.48 -0.14
C ARG A 115 -5.58 28.87 0.51
N GLU A 116 -5.88 28.96 1.81
CA GLU A 116 -5.70 30.21 2.57
C GLU A 116 -4.21 30.50 2.89
N SER A 117 -3.33 29.50 2.81
CA SER A 117 -1.90 29.60 3.16
C SER A 117 -0.96 29.84 1.96
N VAL A 118 -1.46 29.72 0.73
CA VAL A 118 -0.62 29.83 -0.47
C VAL A 118 -0.22 31.28 -0.73
N LYS A 119 1.09 31.57 -0.68
CA LYS A 119 1.65 32.82 -1.19
C LYS A 119 1.56 32.82 -2.71
N GLU A 120 1.07 33.92 -3.27
CA GLU A 120 1.16 34.14 -4.72
C GLU A 120 2.62 34.08 -5.18
N VAL A 121 2.88 33.28 -6.21
CA VAL A 121 4.19 33.16 -6.87
C VAL A 121 4.01 33.48 -8.37
N PRO A 122 3.72 34.74 -8.73
CA PRO A 122 3.20 35.12 -10.04
C PRO A 122 4.13 34.72 -11.22
N GLU A 123 5.45 34.83 -11.00
CA GLU A 123 6.44 34.51 -12.05
C GLU A 123 6.48 32.98 -12.29
N GLN A 124 6.56 32.20 -11.23
CA GLN A 124 6.54 30.74 -11.32
C GLN A 124 5.21 30.23 -11.85
N ASP A 125 4.08 30.80 -11.40
CA ASP A 125 2.75 30.43 -11.92
C ASP A 125 2.64 30.67 -13.42
N SER A 126 3.18 31.78 -13.92
CA SER A 126 3.19 32.11 -15.34
C SER A 126 3.95 31.07 -16.19
N VAL A 127 5.14 30.64 -15.73
CA VAL A 127 5.92 29.66 -16.49
C VAL A 127 5.30 28.27 -16.44
N PHE A 128 4.71 27.86 -15.31
CA PHE A 128 3.98 26.59 -15.22
C PHE A 128 2.70 26.61 -16.05
N THR A 129 1.92 27.67 -16.00
CA THR A 129 0.73 27.85 -16.87
C THR A 129 1.11 27.76 -18.35
N THR A 130 2.24 28.35 -18.74
CA THR A 130 2.77 28.25 -20.10
C THR A 130 3.17 26.82 -20.45
N LEU A 131 3.83 26.10 -19.54
CA LEU A 131 4.16 24.68 -19.73
C LEU A 131 2.91 23.83 -19.94
N PHE A 132 1.90 23.99 -19.09
CA PHE A 132 0.64 23.23 -19.19
C PHE A 132 -0.12 23.55 -20.49
N ALA A 133 -0.17 24.82 -20.86
CA ALA A 133 -0.79 25.23 -22.12
C ALA A 133 -0.08 24.62 -23.33
N ARG A 134 1.26 24.59 -23.34
CA ARG A 134 2.04 23.96 -24.42
C ARG A 134 1.80 22.45 -24.49
N ILE A 135 1.81 21.75 -23.36
CA ILE A 135 1.52 20.32 -23.30
C ILE A 135 0.11 20.08 -23.87
N TYR A 136 -0.88 20.79 -23.39
CA TYR A 136 -2.26 20.63 -23.84
C TYR A 136 -2.44 20.89 -25.34
N VAL A 137 -1.91 21.99 -25.85
CA VAL A 137 -2.03 22.33 -27.29
C VAL A 137 -1.34 21.29 -28.16
N GLN A 138 -0.14 20.83 -27.76
CA GLN A 138 0.57 19.81 -28.53
C GLN A 138 -0.14 18.46 -28.45
N TRP A 139 -0.70 18.09 -27.28
CA TRP A 139 -1.51 16.90 -27.13
C TRP A 139 -2.77 16.96 -28.00
N MET A 140 -3.48 18.10 -28.01
CA MET A 140 -4.64 18.30 -28.90
C MET A 140 -4.28 18.17 -30.38
N ASN A 141 -3.14 18.72 -30.79
CA ASN A 141 -2.66 18.59 -32.16
C ASN A 141 -2.32 17.12 -32.49
N ALA A 142 -1.68 16.41 -31.57
CA ALA A 142 -1.30 15.02 -31.79
C ALA A 142 -2.51 14.08 -31.89
N ILE A 143 -3.53 14.25 -31.05
CA ILE A 143 -4.74 13.43 -31.13
C ILE A 143 -5.59 13.75 -32.37
N ASN A 144 -5.61 15.01 -32.81
CA ASN A 144 -6.27 15.37 -34.08
C ASN A 144 -5.55 14.72 -35.26
N LEU A 145 -4.22 14.78 -35.27
CA LEU A 145 -3.41 14.13 -36.31
C LEU A 145 -3.60 12.60 -36.30
N ASP A 146 -3.67 11.99 -35.10
CA ASP A 146 -3.98 10.55 -35.01
C ASP A 146 -5.37 10.25 -35.57
N ALA A 147 -6.37 11.04 -35.22
CA ALA A 147 -7.73 10.86 -35.73
C ALA A 147 -7.86 11.07 -37.26
N GLU A 148 -7.03 11.95 -37.84
CA GLU A 148 -6.93 12.14 -39.30
C GLU A 148 -6.25 10.94 -39.98
N ASN A 149 -5.13 10.45 -39.41
CA ASN A 149 -4.38 9.34 -39.98
C ASN A 149 -5.07 7.98 -39.73
N ASN A 150 -5.80 7.87 -38.67
CA ASN A 150 -6.55 6.69 -38.23
C ASN A 150 -8.02 7.08 -38.02
N PRO A 151 -8.84 7.24 -39.06
CA PRO A 151 -10.23 7.64 -38.91
C PRO A 151 -11.02 6.71 -38.02
N PHE A 152 -11.90 7.25 -37.17
CA PHE A 152 -12.78 6.47 -36.34
C PHE A 152 -13.65 5.52 -37.14
N SER A 153 -13.70 4.26 -36.77
CA SER A 153 -14.63 3.27 -37.28
C SER A 153 -16.07 3.64 -36.96
N ASP A 154 -17.04 3.06 -37.64
CA ASP A 154 -18.45 3.33 -37.39
C ASP A 154 -18.86 2.87 -35.96
N ALA A 155 -18.22 1.83 -35.42
CA ALA A 155 -18.45 1.40 -34.06
C ALA A 155 -17.92 2.43 -33.04
N GLU A 156 -16.71 2.98 -33.24
CA GLU A 156 -16.16 4.04 -32.39
C GLU A 156 -17.01 5.31 -32.46
N LYS A 157 -17.43 5.71 -33.65
CA LYS A 157 -18.33 6.87 -33.84
C LYS A 157 -19.66 6.68 -33.08
N ALA A 158 -20.22 5.48 -33.09
CA ALA A 158 -21.45 5.18 -32.38
C ALA A 158 -21.27 5.33 -30.86
N LEU A 159 -20.09 4.99 -30.32
CA LEU A 159 -19.75 5.17 -28.90
C LEU A 159 -19.48 6.64 -28.55
N LEU A 160 -18.79 7.36 -29.43
CA LEU A 160 -18.47 8.79 -29.24
C LEU A 160 -19.69 9.69 -29.32
N LYS A 161 -20.68 9.32 -30.15
CA LYS A 161 -21.86 10.15 -30.43
C LYS A 161 -21.42 11.56 -30.87
N ASP A 162 -21.92 12.60 -30.18
CA ASP A 162 -21.57 14.01 -30.40
C ASP A 162 -20.42 14.52 -29.53
N ALA A 163 -19.66 13.60 -28.88
CA ALA A 163 -18.55 13.96 -28.01
C ALA A 163 -17.39 14.59 -28.84
N ARG A 164 -16.66 15.51 -28.21
CA ARG A 164 -15.44 16.07 -28.80
C ARG A 164 -14.37 14.98 -28.99
N ILE A 165 -13.52 15.15 -30.00
CA ILE A 165 -12.41 14.22 -30.29
C ILE A 165 -11.58 13.94 -29.02
N ALA A 166 -11.26 14.99 -28.24
CA ALA A 166 -10.51 14.85 -27.00
C ALA A 166 -11.10 13.79 -26.03
N LYS A 167 -12.42 13.59 -26.06
CA LYS A 167 -13.08 12.59 -25.22
C LYS A 167 -12.65 11.17 -25.55
N ALA A 168 -12.41 10.87 -26.83
CA ALA A 168 -11.93 9.56 -27.27
C ALA A 168 -10.56 9.20 -26.68
N TYR A 169 -9.72 10.20 -26.47
CA TYR A 169 -8.32 10.10 -26.00
C TYR A 169 -8.16 10.49 -24.53
N GLY A 170 -9.25 10.52 -23.76
CA GLY A 170 -9.25 11.02 -22.38
C GLY A 170 -8.20 10.33 -21.50
N THR A 171 -7.42 11.14 -20.80
CA THR A 171 -6.36 10.67 -19.91
C THR A 171 -6.05 11.69 -18.82
N THR A 172 -5.64 11.19 -17.66
CA THR A 172 -4.98 11.97 -16.61
C THR A 172 -3.53 12.25 -16.99
N LEU A 173 -2.85 13.07 -16.22
CA LEU A 173 -1.41 13.32 -16.37
C LEU A 173 -0.82 13.74 -15.03
N MET A 174 0.19 13.02 -14.55
CA MET A 174 1.03 13.48 -13.47
C MET A 174 2.50 13.31 -13.81
N ALA A 175 3.32 14.24 -13.33
CA ALA A 175 4.75 14.23 -13.54
C ALA A 175 5.50 14.74 -12.31
N PHE A 176 6.67 14.19 -12.10
CA PHE A 176 7.66 14.68 -11.15
C PHE A 176 8.99 14.86 -11.86
N VAL A 177 9.64 15.98 -11.58
CA VAL A 177 10.92 16.40 -12.16
C VAL A 177 11.89 16.75 -11.04
N ARG A 178 13.05 16.14 -11.04
CA ARG A 178 14.18 16.47 -10.16
C ARG A 178 15.33 16.99 -11.02
N THR A 179 15.75 18.22 -10.77
CA THR A 179 16.98 18.81 -11.32
C THR A 179 18.05 18.87 -10.22
N PRO A 180 19.30 19.27 -10.51
CA PRO A 180 20.30 19.50 -9.47
C PRO A 180 19.96 20.61 -8.48
N LEU A 181 19.11 21.57 -8.86
CA LEU A 181 18.89 22.81 -8.11
C LEU A 181 17.48 22.94 -7.54
N TYR A 182 16.49 22.30 -8.16
CA TYR A 182 15.10 22.37 -7.75
C TYR A 182 14.36 21.12 -8.22
N TRP A 183 13.22 20.87 -7.63
CA TRP A 183 12.25 19.90 -8.13
C TRP A 183 10.89 20.58 -8.36
N PHE A 184 10.11 19.99 -9.24
CA PHE A 184 8.69 20.34 -9.39
C PHE A 184 7.87 19.11 -9.76
N ALA A 185 6.59 19.19 -9.44
CA ALA A 185 5.61 18.19 -9.80
C ALA A 185 4.31 18.87 -10.23
N PHE A 186 3.58 18.23 -11.13
CA PHE A 186 2.26 18.68 -11.51
C PHE A 186 1.32 17.52 -11.76
N HIS A 187 0.03 17.79 -11.66
CA HIS A 187 -0.99 16.76 -11.73
C HIS A 187 -2.31 17.33 -12.23
N ILE A 188 -2.96 16.59 -13.13
CA ILE A 188 -4.38 16.65 -13.48
C ILE A 188 -4.90 15.23 -13.47
N GLY A 189 -5.89 14.94 -12.63
CA GLY A 189 -6.42 13.59 -12.41
C GLY A 189 -6.48 13.20 -10.93
N ASP A 190 -6.71 11.94 -10.65
CA ASP A 190 -6.96 11.32 -9.34
C ASP A 190 -5.94 10.27 -8.90
N GLY A 191 -4.98 9.90 -9.74
CA GLY A 191 -3.85 9.07 -9.33
C GLY A 191 -3.08 9.62 -8.14
N LYS A 192 -2.11 8.87 -7.60
CA LYS A 192 -1.36 9.26 -6.41
C LYS A 192 0.11 9.52 -6.72
N LEU A 193 0.55 10.72 -6.37
CA LEU A 193 1.94 11.12 -6.37
C LEU A 193 2.39 11.33 -4.92
N LEU A 194 3.26 10.45 -4.45
CA LEU A 194 3.83 10.51 -3.10
C LEU A 194 5.32 10.73 -3.17
N CYS A 195 5.85 11.51 -2.24
CA CYS A 195 7.28 11.62 -2.02
C CYS A 195 7.63 11.37 -0.56
N CYS A 196 8.83 10.91 -0.30
CA CYS A 196 9.31 10.72 1.07
C CYS A 196 10.68 11.36 1.29
N ASP A 197 10.96 11.63 2.56
CA ASP A 197 12.30 11.96 3.03
C ASP A 197 13.17 10.71 3.23
N ALA A 198 14.41 10.90 3.67
CA ALA A 198 15.35 9.83 3.95
C ALA A 198 14.88 8.85 5.05
N ALA A 199 13.94 9.27 5.90
CA ALA A 199 13.37 8.43 6.95
C ALA A 199 12.09 7.69 6.50
N LEU A 200 11.72 7.79 5.22
CA LEU A 200 10.48 7.26 4.62
C LEU A 200 9.20 7.87 5.21
N ASN A 201 9.25 9.13 5.61
CA ASN A 201 8.04 9.88 5.92
C ASN A 201 7.40 10.34 4.61
N TRP A 202 6.26 9.75 4.26
CA TRP A 202 5.56 10.00 3.02
C TRP A 202 4.64 11.20 3.11
N ARG A 203 4.57 11.97 2.01
CA ARG A 203 3.63 13.09 1.83
C ARG A 203 3.21 13.23 0.37
N GLU A 204 2.09 13.86 0.13
CA GLU A 204 1.67 14.32 -1.19
C GLU A 204 2.28 15.71 -1.43
N PRO A 205 3.20 15.86 -2.41
CA PRO A 205 3.81 17.17 -2.68
C PRO A 205 2.86 18.10 -3.45
N VAL A 206 1.98 17.55 -4.28
CA VAL A 206 0.97 18.29 -5.05
C VAL A 206 -0.36 18.20 -4.29
N PRO A 207 -1.07 19.32 -4.07
CA PRO A 207 -2.36 19.30 -3.40
C PRO A 207 -3.39 18.42 -4.08
N TRP A 208 -4.27 17.81 -3.31
CA TRP A 208 -5.37 17.01 -3.85
C TRP A 208 -6.34 17.88 -4.67
N ASP A 209 -6.94 17.32 -5.71
CA ASP A 209 -7.98 17.96 -6.49
C ASP A 209 -9.36 17.66 -5.89
N CYS A 210 -10.00 18.69 -5.33
CA CYS A 210 -11.34 18.54 -4.78
C CYS A 210 -12.43 18.27 -5.83
N ASN A 211 -12.13 18.48 -7.11
CA ASN A 211 -13.03 18.13 -8.21
C ASN A 211 -12.98 16.63 -8.56
N CYS A 212 -11.98 15.89 -8.05
CA CYS A 212 -11.92 14.44 -8.16
C CYS A 212 -12.71 13.81 -7.00
N PHE A 213 -13.89 13.27 -7.31
CA PHE A 213 -14.78 12.67 -6.31
C PHE A 213 -15.49 11.45 -6.88
N LEU A 214 -15.45 10.32 -6.17
CA LEU A 214 -15.96 9.03 -6.65
C LEU A 214 -15.37 8.67 -8.03
N ASN A 215 -16.22 8.53 -9.05
CA ASN A 215 -15.83 8.20 -10.42
C ASN A 215 -15.66 9.46 -11.32
N ILE A 216 -15.55 10.64 -10.70
CA ILE A 216 -15.32 11.90 -11.42
C ILE A 216 -13.86 12.25 -11.25
N THR A 217 -13.14 12.38 -12.36
CA THR A 217 -11.75 12.81 -12.36
C THR A 217 -11.53 13.97 -13.32
N THR A 218 -10.59 14.83 -12.99
CA THR A 218 -10.08 15.85 -13.91
C THR A 218 -9.17 15.20 -14.95
N SER A 219 -9.13 15.76 -16.17
CA SER A 219 -8.50 15.11 -17.30
C SER A 219 -8.14 16.10 -18.39
N LEU A 220 -7.16 15.76 -19.22
CA LEU A 220 -6.80 16.54 -20.41
C LEU A 220 -7.97 16.68 -21.41
N CYS A 221 -8.94 15.79 -21.38
CA CYS A 221 -10.11 15.86 -22.26
C CYS A 221 -11.22 16.81 -21.76
N LEU A 222 -11.08 17.49 -20.63
CA LEU A 222 -12.01 18.51 -20.19
C LEU A 222 -12.09 19.68 -21.18
N ARG A 223 -13.12 20.53 -21.05
CA ARG A 223 -13.22 21.75 -21.86
C ARG A 223 -12.14 22.77 -21.51
N GLU A 224 -11.86 22.91 -20.22
CA GLU A 224 -10.89 23.86 -19.67
C GLU A 224 -9.87 23.14 -18.75
N PRO A 225 -9.08 22.21 -19.30
CA PRO A 225 -8.21 21.36 -18.47
C PRO A 225 -7.11 22.17 -17.77
N LEU A 226 -6.77 23.35 -18.29
CA LEU A 226 -5.73 24.21 -17.70
C LEU A 226 -6.10 24.71 -16.30
N ASN A 227 -7.38 24.83 -15.99
CA ASN A 227 -7.86 25.22 -14.66
C ASN A 227 -7.72 24.09 -13.62
N SER A 228 -7.61 22.85 -14.08
CA SER A 228 -7.51 21.66 -13.24
C SER A 228 -6.07 21.24 -12.95
N PHE A 229 -5.07 21.87 -13.57
CA PHE A 229 -3.68 21.59 -13.23
C PHE A 229 -3.33 22.12 -11.84
N ARG A 230 -2.73 21.24 -11.07
CA ARG A 230 -2.14 21.52 -9.76
C ARG A 230 -0.65 21.28 -9.89
N TYR A 231 0.14 22.01 -9.14
CA TYR A 231 1.58 21.82 -9.16
C TYR A 231 2.22 22.20 -7.81
N ALA A 232 3.42 21.70 -7.60
CA ALA A 232 4.28 22.11 -6.51
C ALA A 232 5.73 22.14 -6.99
N PHE A 233 6.52 22.99 -6.35
CA PHE A 233 7.96 23.03 -6.58
C PHE A 233 8.70 23.46 -5.31
N SER A 234 9.97 23.10 -5.22
CA SER A 234 10.90 23.67 -4.23
C SER A 234 12.30 23.76 -4.80
N GLY A 235 12.93 24.89 -4.56
CA GLY A 235 14.34 25.17 -4.81
C GLY A 235 15.12 25.46 -3.53
N LYS A 236 14.62 25.05 -2.37
CA LYS A 236 15.25 25.26 -1.05
C LYS A 236 16.30 24.21 -0.70
N GLY A 237 16.58 23.26 -1.61
CA GLY A 237 17.51 22.17 -1.39
C GLY A 237 16.91 20.96 -0.65
N ASP A 238 15.64 20.96 -0.38
CA ASP A 238 14.87 19.88 0.25
C ASP A 238 14.37 18.84 -0.76
N PHE A 239 15.29 18.11 -1.34
CA PHE A 239 14.94 17.10 -2.33
C PHE A 239 14.29 15.87 -1.69
N PRO A 240 13.16 15.38 -2.22
CA PRO A 240 12.64 14.07 -1.84
C PRO A 240 13.69 12.97 -2.06
N ALA A 241 13.82 12.09 -1.11
CA ALA A 241 14.71 10.93 -1.22
C ALA A 241 14.12 9.86 -2.15
N ALA A 242 12.79 9.75 -2.20
CA ALA A 242 12.12 8.96 -3.22
C ALA A 242 10.76 9.58 -3.57
N VAL A 243 10.36 9.34 -4.81
CA VAL A 243 9.06 9.72 -5.37
C VAL A 243 8.46 8.48 -6.02
N MET A 244 7.21 8.22 -5.72
CA MET A 244 6.44 7.13 -6.30
C MET A 244 5.10 7.68 -6.81
N MET A 245 4.76 7.32 -8.03
CA MET A 245 3.52 7.72 -8.69
C MET A 245 2.79 6.49 -9.16
N GLY A 246 1.50 6.42 -8.92
CA GLY A 246 0.64 5.33 -9.37
C GLY A 246 -0.65 5.86 -9.99
N SER A 247 -1.17 5.17 -11.03
CA SER A 247 -2.54 5.38 -11.49
C SER A 247 -3.53 5.01 -10.38
N ASP A 248 -4.80 5.39 -10.52
CA ASP A 248 -5.85 5.10 -9.54
C ASP A 248 -5.99 3.60 -9.24
N GLY A 249 -5.73 2.73 -10.22
CA GLY A 249 -5.70 1.28 -10.02
C GLY A 249 -4.74 0.81 -8.92
N ILE A 250 -3.70 1.60 -8.59
CA ILE A 250 -2.81 1.33 -7.46
C ILE A 250 -3.46 1.70 -6.14
N ASP A 251 -3.92 2.95 -5.98
CA ASP A 251 -4.44 3.40 -4.69
C ASP A 251 -5.81 2.81 -4.36
N ASP A 252 -6.64 2.55 -5.33
CA ASP A 252 -7.89 1.81 -5.19
C ASP A 252 -7.67 0.39 -4.65
N THR A 253 -6.57 -0.25 -5.07
CA THR A 253 -6.18 -1.56 -4.54
C THR A 253 -5.87 -1.50 -3.04
N TRP A 254 -5.22 -0.45 -2.57
CA TRP A 254 -4.80 -0.34 -1.18
C TRP A 254 -5.82 0.36 -0.28
N CYS A 255 -6.79 1.08 -0.83
CA CYS A 255 -7.92 1.73 -0.18
C CYS A 255 -7.59 2.76 0.92
N THR A 256 -6.38 2.78 1.45
CA THR A 256 -5.93 3.74 2.47
C THR A 256 -4.52 4.23 2.18
N MET A 257 -4.28 5.50 2.51
CA MET A 257 -2.96 6.12 2.36
C MET A 257 -1.86 5.35 3.11
N GLU A 258 -2.15 4.87 4.31
CA GLU A 258 -1.18 4.08 5.10
C GLU A 258 -0.75 2.79 4.39
N ARG A 259 -1.69 2.05 3.80
CA ARG A 259 -1.38 0.83 3.05
C ARG A 259 -0.61 1.13 1.77
N LEU A 260 -0.96 2.21 1.07
CA LEU A 260 -0.23 2.65 -0.11
C LEU A 260 1.22 3.04 0.24
N GLN A 261 1.42 3.82 1.30
CA GLN A 261 2.75 4.19 1.80
C GLN A 261 3.56 2.96 2.23
N ASN A 262 2.92 1.99 2.86
CA ASN A 262 3.56 0.73 3.21
C ASN A 262 3.95 -0.09 1.97
N PHE A 263 3.10 -0.14 0.96
CA PHE A 263 3.41 -0.78 -0.33
C PHE A 263 4.62 -0.12 -0.99
N TYR A 264 4.66 1.21 -1.06
CA TYR A 264 5.82 1.92 -1.63
C TYR A 264 7.08 1.72 -0.79
N SER A 265 6.99 1.76 0.54
CA SER A 265 8.14 1.49 1.42
C SER A 265 8.67 0.06 1.23
N GLN A 266 7.78 -0.92 1.05
CA GLN A 266 8.16 -2.29 0.73
C GLN A 266 8.83 -2.38 -0.65
N THR A 267 8.29 -1.69 -1.64
CA THR A 267 8.88 -1.61 -2.99
C THR A 267 10.29 -1.04 -2.91
N LEU A 268 10.49 0.08 -2.20
CA LEU A 268 11.83 0.66 -1.99
C LEU A 268 12.79 -0.32 -1.31
N SER A 269 12.30 -1.10 -0.35
CA SER A 269 13.11 -2.14 0.31
C SER A 269 13.58 -3.22 -0.67
N ILE A 270 12.74 -3.59 -1.65
CA ILE A 270 13.11 -4.54 -2.70
C ILE A 270 14.17 -3.94 -3.63
N PHE A 271 14.03 -2.66 -4.01
CA PHE A 271 15.04 -1.96 -4.80
C PHE A 271 16.42 -1.94 -4.14
N ASP A 272 16.46 -1.72 -2.81
CA ASP A 272 17.69 -1.78 -2.02
C ASP A 272 18.28 -3.20 -1.95
N GLU A 273 17.46 -4.24 -1.90
CA GLU A 273 17.91 -5.62 -1.72
C GLU A 273 18.46 -6.27 -2.99
N ILE A 274 17.76 -6.09 -4.11
CA ILE A 274 18.09 -6.82 -5.35
C ILE A 274 18.57 -5.92 -6.48
N GLY A 275 18.64 -4.61 -6.22
CA GLY A 275 19.04 -3.61 -7.21
C GLY A 275 17.91 -3.19 -8.15
N PRO A 276 18.06 -2.03 -8.82
CA PRO A 276 16.97 -1.40 -9.56
C PRO A 276 16.47 -2.22 -10.75
N GLU A 277 17.36 -2.83 -11.54
CA GLU A 277 16.97 -3.56 -12.75
C GLU A 277 16.07 -4.77 -12.44
N GLU A 278 16.50 -5.60 -11.48
CA GLU A 278 15.73 -6.78 -11.10
C GLU A 278 14.47 -6.39 -10.31
N ALA A 279 14.52 -5.32 -9.51
CA ALA A 279 13.36 -4.82 -8.79
C ALA A 279 12.26 -4.31 -9.73
N VAL A 280 12.62 -3.56 -10.79
CA VAL A 280 11.66 -3.11 -11.82
C VAL A 280 11.01 -4.30 -12.50
N LYS A 281 11.79 -5.33 -12.85
CA LYS A 281 11.26 -6.54 -13.46
C LYS A 281 10.29 -7.27 -12.54
N GLN A 282 10.67 -7.50 -11.27
CA GLN A 282 9.80 -8.16 -10.29
C GLN A 282 8.52 -7.35 -10.02
N LEU A 283 8.64 -6.02 -9.95
CA LEU A 283 7.47 -5.15 -9.82
C LEU A 283 6.55 -5.30 -11.03
N GLY A 284 7.09 -5.25 -12.25
CA GLY A 284 6.34 -5.45 -13.48
C GLY A 284 5.61 -6.81 -13.53
N ASP A 285 6.27 -7.87 -13.10
CA ASP A 285 5.68 -9.22 -13.00
C ASP A 285 4.58 -9.31 -11.93
N TYR A 286 4.66 -8.47 -10.89
CA TYR A 286 3.69 -8.43 -9.80
C TYR A 286 2.43 -7.61 -10.12
N LEU A 287 2.54 -6.52 -10.90
CA LEU A 287 1.42 -5.61 -11.18
C LEU A 287 0.15 -6.30 -11.73
N PRO A 288 0.22 -7.29 -12.65
CA PRO A 288 -0.97 -8.03 -13.09
C PRO A 288 -1.67 -8.77 -11.94
N THR A 289 -0.90 -9.31 -10.99
CA THR A 289 -1.44 -9.98 -9.81
C THR A 289 -2.08 -8.96 -8.85
N LEU A 290 -1.48 -7.79 -8.71
CA LEU A 290 -2.01 -6.69 -7.90
C LEU A 290 -3.37 -6.25 -8.45
N SER A 291 -3.45 -5.94 -9.76
CA SER A 291 -4.70 -5.62 -10.42
C SER A 291 -5.77 -6.70 -10.21
N ALA A 292 -5.44 -7.96 -10.47
CA ALA A 292 -6.39 -9.07 -10.38
C ALA A 292 -6.99 -9.27 -8.99
N LYS A 293 -6.22 -8.99 -7.94
CA LYS A 293 -6.64 -9.13 -6.53
C LYS A 293 -7.23 -7.85 -5.94
N GLY A 294 -6.96 -6.69 -6.55
CA GLY A 294 -7.34 -5.36 -6.09
C GLY A 294 -8.42 -4.71 -6.96
N SER A 295 -8.11 -3.56 -7.52
CA SER A 295 -8.99 -2.71 -8.33
C SER A 295 -9.54 -3.39 -9.57
N ARG A 296 -8.78 -4.30 -10.18
CA ARG A 296 -9.00 -4.94 -11.48
C ARG A 296 -8.81 -3.99 -12.68
N ASP A 297 -8.44 -2.76 -12.41
CA ASP A 297 -8.13 -1.76 -13.42
C ASP A 297 -6.69 -1.89 -13.91
N ASP A 298 -6.34 -1.11 -14.93
CA ASP A 298 -4.96 -0.95 -15.32
C ASP A 298 -4.17 -0.39 -14.14
N VAL A 299 -2.93 -0.79 -14.03
CA VAL A 299 -2.03 -0.36 -12.96
C VAL A 299 -0.70 0.07 -13.55
N SER A 300 -0.35 1.30 -13.32
CA SER A 300 0.91 1.89 -13.76
C SER A 300 1.63 2.54 -12.59
N ILE A 301 2.95 2.39 -12.59
CA ILE A 301 3.81 2.97 -11.57
C ILE A 301 5.06 3.56 -12.22
N ALA A 302 5.48 4.71 -11.73
CA ALA A 302 6.76 5.32 -12.05
C ALA A 302 7.35 5.98 -10.81
N GLY A 303 8.66 6.21 -10.79
CA GLY A 303 9.29 6.84 -9.63
C GLY A 303 10.71 7.32 -9.89
N ILE A 304 11.21 8.11 -8.95
CA ILE A 304 12.60 8.56 -8.87
C ILE A 304 13.08 8.20 -7.47
N ILE A 305 14.16 7.45 -7.37
CA ILE A 305 14.65 6.90 -6.10
C ILE A 305 16.13 7.25 -5.95
N ASP A 306 16.47 7.93 -4.86
CA ASP A 306 17.83 8.08 -4.38
C ASP A 306 18.11 6.97 -3.38
N LEU A 307 18.64 5.84 -3.90
CA LEU A 307 18.85 4.64 -3.09
C LEU A 307 19.82 4.89 -1.92
N ASP A 308 20.80 5.76 -2.10
CA ASP A 308 21.73 6.07 -1.02
C ASP A 308 21.06 6.89 0.09
N ALA A 309 20.22 7.84 -0.27
CA ALA A 309 19.51 8.67 0.68
C ALA A 309 18.51 7.89 1.55
N ILE A 310 17.87 6.85 1.02
CA ILE A 310 16.83 6.09 1.75
C ILE A 310 17.34 4.89 2.55
N LYS A 311 18.63 4.54 2.46
CA LYS A 311 19.19 3.34 3.14
C LYS A 311 18.85 3.28 4.63
N SER A 312 19.00 4.39 5.34
CA SER A 312 18.70 4.44 6.76
C SER A 312 17.19 4.26 7.05
N GLY A 313 16.33 4.88 6.23
CA GLY A 313 14.89 4.73 6.32
C GLY A 313 14.42 3.31 6.04
N ILE A 314 15.03 2.66 5.05
CA ILE A 314 14.74 1.24 4.73
C ILE A 314 15.14 0.34 5.91
N ALA A 315 16.31 0.57 6.50
CA ALA A 315 16.74 -0.20 7.67
C ALA A 315 15.74 -0.06 8.83
N ALA A 316 15.29 1.17 9.12
CA ALA A 316 14.27 1.41 10.12
C ALA A 316 12.91 0.77 9.76
N TYR A 317 12.50 0.87 8.51
CA TYR A 317 11.29 0.23 8.02
C TYR A 317 11.32 -1.30 8.19
N LYS A 318 12.44 -1.95 7.85
CA LYS A 318 12.64 -3.40 8.04
C LYS A 318 12.54 -3.80 9.50
N ILE A 319 13.14 -3.02 10.41
CA ILE A 319 13.04 -3.23 11.85
C ILE A 319 11.57 -3.09 12.31
N LYS A 320 10.89 -2.01 11.92
CA LYS A 320 9.47 -1.77 12.25
C LYS A 320 8.58 -2.92 11.78
N ARG A 321 8.80 -3.40 10.56
CA ARG A 321 8.07 -4.53 10.00
C ARG A 321 8.33 -5.83 10.78
N SER A 322 9.58 -6.07 11.18
CA SER A 322 9.93 -7.23 12.02
C SER A 322 9.24 -7.17 13.39
N ILE A 323 9.19 -5.99 14.01
CA ILE A 323 8.45 -5.75 15.25
C ILE A 323 6.96 -6.07 15.06
N SER A 324 6.33 -5.57 14.00
CA SER A 324 4.92 -5.84 13.70
C SER A 324 4.65 -7.33 13.53
N SER A 325 5.50 -8.04 12.79
CA SER A 325 5.39 -9.49 12.60
C SER A 325 5.52 -10.26 13.92
N ILE A 326 6.47 -9.86 14.77
CA ILE A 326 6.65 -10.47 16.11
C ILE A 326 5.43 -10.20 16.99
N MET A 327 4.84 -9.00 16.90
CA MET A 327 3.62 -8.66 17.65
C MET A 327 2.42 -9.49 17.19
N GLU A 328 2.26 -9.71 15.89
CA GLU A 328 1.21 -10.56 15.34
C GLU A 328 1.38 -12.01 15.82
N GLU A 329 2.61 -12.54 15.76
CA GLU A 329 2.92 -13.87 16.26
C GLU A 329 2.67 -13.99 17.76
N LYS A 330 3.10 -13.00 18.54
CA LYS A 330 2.80 -12.91 19.97
C LYS A 330 1.30 -12.99 20.25
N ASN A 331 0.50 -12.17 19.54
CA ASN A 331 -0.95 -12.14 19.71
C ASN A 331 -1.60 -13.49 19.35
N ALA A 332 -1.11 -14.14 18.29
CA ALA A 332 -1.56 -15.47 17.92
C ALA A 332 -1.27 -16.50 19.02
N ARG A 333 -0.05 -16.48 19.61
CA ARG A 333 0.34 -17.37 20.69
C ARG A 333 -0.42 -17.10 21.99
N GLU A 334 -0.73 -15.83 22.30
CA GLU A 334 -1.58 -15.48 23.44
C GLU A 334 -3.00 -16.06 23.30
N LYS A 335 -3.54 -16.02 22.07
CA LYS A 335 -4.83 -16.64 21.78
C LYS A 335 -4.79 -18.16 21.96
N ASP A 336 -3.73 -18.81 21.48
CA ASP A 336 -3.53 -20.25 21.67
C ASP A 336 -3.42 -20.62 23.16
N ILE A 337 -2.64 -19.84 23.92
CA ILE A 337 -2.49 -20.03 25.36
C ILE A 337 -3.86 -19.90 26.07
N SER A 338 -4.67 -18.93 25.66
CA SER A 338 -6.02 -18.76 26.21
C SER A 338 -6.92 -19.95 25.92
N ALA A 339 -6.87 -20.47 24.69
CA ALA A 339 -7.62 -21.67 24.29
C ALA A 339 -7.19 -22.90 25.08
N LEU A 340 -5.87 -23.11 25.25
CA LEU A 340 -5.34 -24.21 26.06
C LEU A 340 -5.74 -24.11 27.54
N LYS A 341 -5.79 -22.90 28.10
CA LYS A 341 -6.29 -22.66 29.47
C LYS A 341 -7.76 -23.05 29.60
N GLY A 342 -8.58 -22.73 28.61
CA GLY A 342 -9.99 -23.15 28.54
C GLY A 342 -10.13 -24.66 28.55
N CYS A 343 -9.43 -25.35 27.64
CA CYS A 343 -9.43 -26.80 27.59
C CYS A 343 -8.94 -27.45 28.91
N LYS A 344 -7.90 -26.85 29.52
CA LYS A 344 -7.42 -27.33 30.86
C LYS A 344 -8.52 -27.25 31.91
N SER A 345 -9.23 -26.10 31.97
CA SER A 345 -10.34 -25.90 32.94
C SER A 345 -11.49 -26.89 32.70
N GLU A 346 -11.84 -27.15 31.43
CA GLU A 346 -12.88 -28.14 31.07
C GLU A 346 -12.47 -29.55 31.50
N LEU A 347 -11.20 -29.93 31.28
CA LEU A 347 -10.66 -31.21 31.73
C LEU A 347 -10.64 -31.34 33.29
N GLU A 348 -10.31 -30.25 34.00
CA GLU A 348 -10.35 -30.19 35.44
C GLU A 348 -11.78 -30.37 36.00
N GLU A 349 -12.76 -29.70 35.33
CA GLU A 349 -14.18 -29.85 35.69
C GLU A 349 -14.68 -31.26 35.40
N ALA A 350 -14.34 -31.83 34.23
CA ALA A 350 -14.69 -33.19 33.87
C ALA A 350 -14.05 -34.21 34.88
N LEU A 351 -12.82 -33.97 35.25
CA LEU A 351 -12.12 -34.77 36.26
C LEU A 351 -12.85 -34.70 37.59
N LYS A 352 -13.25 -33.49 38.04
CA LYS A 352 -13.99 -33.29 39.26
C LYS A 352 -15.37 -34.00 39.26
N LYS A 353 -16.12 -33.89 38.15
CA LYS A 353 -17.39 -34.59 37.96
C LYS A 353 -17.21 -36.11 38.00
N LEU A 354 -16.11 -36.64 37.43
CA LEU A 354 -15.77 -38.06 37.51
C LEU A 354 -15.42 -38.49 38.92
N GLN A 355 -14.77 -37.63 39.73
CA GLN A 355 -14.44 -37.88 41.12
C GLN A 355 -15.69 -37.86 42.02
N ASP A 356 -16.63 -36.95 41.79
CA ASP A 356 -17.85 -36.75 42.59
C ASP A 356 -18.91 -37.87 42.39
N ASN A 357 -18.94 -38.54 41.24
CA ASN A 357 -19.90 -39.60 40.91
C ASN A 357 -19.55 -40.98 41.51
N HIS A 358 -18.69 -41.02 42.47
CA HIS A 358 -18.08 -42.23 43.00
C HIS A 358 -18.78 -42.82 44.20
N SER A 359 -19.84 -43.55 44.04
CA SER A 359 -20.40 -44.35 45.17
C SER A 359 -21.13 -45.64 44.77
N GLY A 360 -20.62 -46.39 43.80
CA GLY A 360 -21.40 -47.62 43.66
C GLY A 360 -20.93 -48.80 42.80
N LEU A 361 -19.77 -48.72 42.12
CA LEU A 361 -19.41 -49.82 41.20
C LEU A 361 -17.88 -50.04 41.13
N LEU A 362 -17.36 -51.01 41.86
CA LEU A 362 -15.93 -51.32 41.96
C LEU A 362 -15.27 -51.61 40.59
N ASP A 363 -15.99 -52.18 39.66
CA ASP A 363 -15.44 -52.45 38.31
C ASP A 363 -15.51 -51.22 37.39
N ILE A 364 -16.48 -50.37 37.60
CA ILE A 364 -16.55 -49.04 36.95
C ILE A 364 -15.48 -48.16 37.56
N ILE A 365 -15.16 -48.30 38.84
CA ILE A 365 -14.09 -47.54 39.49
C ILE A 365 -12.73 -47.84 38.87
N LYS A 366 -12.43 -49.08 38.52
CA LYS A 366 -11.17 -49.43 37.85
C LYS A 366 -11.08 -48.82 36.47
N ASP A 367 -12.17 -48.82 35.68
CA ASP A 367 -12.19 -48.22 34.37
C ASP A 367 -12.15 -46.67 34.45
N PHE A 368 -12.91 -46.08 35.42
CA PHE A 368 -12.84 -44.67 35.72
C PHE A 368 -11.48 -44.23 36.25
N THR A 369 -10.83 -45.03 37.13
CA THR A 369 -9.48 -44.73 37.60
C THR A 369 -8.47 -44.75 36.48
N ARG A 370 -8.61 -45.67 35.52
CA ARG A 370 -7.78 -45.71 34.30
C ARG A 370 -8.03 -44.51 33.39
N LYS A 371 -9.30 -44.13 33.20
CA LYS A 371 -9.69 -42.92 32.48
C LYS A 371 -9.16 -41.66 33.17
N LEU A 372 -9.21 -41.61 34.49
CA LEU A 372 -8.68 -40.54 35.32
C LEU A 372 -7.17 -40.40 35.16
N ALA A 373 -6.46 -41.51 35.13
CA ALA A 373 -5.02 -41.54 34.89
C ALA A 373 -4.65 -40.99 33.52
N ASN A 374 -5.43 -41.36 32.48
CA ASN A 374 -5.23 -40.85 31.13
C ASN A 374 -5.53 -39.33 31.03
N ILE A 375 -6.59 -38.87 31.71
CA ILE A 375 -6.95 -37.43 31.78
C ILE A 375 -5.85 -36.63 32.48
N ASN A 376 -5.30 -37.19 33.59
CA ASN A 376 -4.21 -36.54 34.30
C ASN A 376 -2.91 -36.49 33.47
N GLU A 377 -2.63 -37.54 32.69
CA GLU A 377 -1.50 -37.56 31.78
C GLU A 377 -1.68 -36.50 30.65
N GLU A 378 -2.89 -36.40 30.10
CA GLU A 378 -3.20 -35.40 29.08
C GLU A 378 -3.17 -33.98 29.68
N LYS A 379 -3.69 -33.79 30.91
CA LYS A 379 -3.59 -32.53 31.66
C LYS A 379 -2.13 -32.11 31.82
N ALA A 380 -1.26 -33.04 32.26
CA ALA A 380 0.16 -32.78 32.41
C ALA A 380 0.83 -32.40 31.08
N LYS A 381 0.49 -33.08 29.97
CA LYS A 381 0.98 -32.72 28.64
C LYS A 381 0.55 -31.29 28.22
N ARG A 382 -0.72 -30.95 28.50
CA ARG A 382 -1.22 -29.59 28.18
C ARG A 382 -0.64 -28.51 29.09
N GLU A 383 -0.33 -28.85 30.36
CA GLU A 383 0.38 -27.94 31.26
C GLU A 383 1.81 -27.69 30.78
N GLU A 384 2.48 -28.73 30.29
CA GLU A 384 3.83 -28.59 29.69
C GLU A 384 3.80 -27.78 28.38
N GLU A 385 2.80 -28.03 27.52
CA GLU A 385 2.59 -27.22 26.33
C GLU A 385 2.30 -25.74 26.67
N LEU A 386 1.47 -25.49 27.68
CA LEU A 386 1.17 -24.14 28.15
C LEU A 386 2.44 -23.44 28.66
N LYS A 387 3.25 -24.15 29.42
CA LYS A 387 4.54 -23.65 29.92
C LYS A 387 5.48 -23.36 28.76
N SER A 388 5.60 -24.27 27.78
CA SER A 388 6.43 -24.08 26.61
C SER A 388 6.00 -22.84 25.82
N LYS A 389 4.70 -22.66 25.59
CA LYS A 389 4.16 -21.47 24.87
C LYS A 389 4.36 -20.18 25.67
N THR A 390 4.30 -20.26 27.00
CA THR A 390 4.58 -19.11 27.86
C THR A 390 6.05 -18.71 27.76
N ASP A 391 6.96 -19.70 27.81
CA ASP A 391 8.40 -19.45 27.64
C ASP A 391 8.75 -18.89 26.28
N GLU A 392 8.04 -19.34 25.23
CA GLU A 392 8.16 -18.74 23.87
C GLU A 392 7.65 -17.30 23.82
N LEU A 393 6.51 -17.02 24.47
CA LEU A 393 5.95 -15.67 24.58
C LEU A 393 6.92 -14.73 25.30
N ASP A 394 7.54 -15.19 26.38
CA ASP A 394 8.52 -14.39 27.15
C ASP A 394 9.75 -14.08 26.28
N LYS A 395 10.23 -15.06 25.51
CA LYS A 395 11.33 -14.83 24.54
C LYS A 395 10.94 -13.81 23.48
N LEU A 396 9.73 -13.92 22.91
CA LEU A 396 9.23 -12.97 21.93
C LEU A 396 9.06 -11.56 22.52
N ASN A 397 8.59 -11.46 23.77
CA ASN A 397 8.49 -10.18 24.48
C ASN A 397 9.87 -9.54 24.69
N LEU A 398 10.88 -10.35 25.03
CA LEU A 398 12.25 -9.85 25.18
C LEU A 398 12.81 -9.36 23.84
N MET A 399 12.64 -10.15 22.78
CA MET A 399 13.05 -9.75 21.43
C MET A 399 12.32 -8.50 20.95
N LEU A 400 11.02 -8.38 21.24
CA LEU A 400 10.23 -7.19 20.91
C LEU A 400 10.80 -5.96 21.62
N LYS A 401 11.07 -6.07 22.92
CA LYS A 401 11.65 -4.98 23.72
C LYS A 401 13.02 -4.56 23.18
N GLU A 402 13.89 -5.52 22.86
CA GLU A 402 15.19 -5.23 22.27
C GLU A 402 15.09 -4.51 20.93
N LYS A 403 14.11 -4.91 20.09
CA LYS A 403 13.82 -4.23 18.80
C LYS A 403 13.25 -2.83 19.01
N GLU A 404 12.32 -2.68 19.96
CA GLU A 404 11.75 -1.37 20.32
C GLU A 404 12.83 -0.42 20.85
N ASP A 405 13.71 -0.91 21.73
CA ASP A 405 14.78 -0.11 22.31
C ASP A 405 15.83 0.27 21.23
N SER A 406 16.11 -0.65 20.32
CA SER A 406 16.99 -0.39 19.17
C SER A 406 16.38 0.65 18.24
N TYR A 407 15.08 0.56 17.97
CA TYR A 407 14.34 1.54 17.15
C TYR A 407 14.28 2.91 17.84
N LYS A 408 14.00 2.96 19.16
CA LYS A 408 13.99 4.22 19.91
C LYS A 408 15.37 4.87 19.94
N SER A 409 16.42 4.09 20.17
CA SER A 409 17.80 4.57 20.15
C SER A 409 18.17 5.13 18.76
N TRP A 410 17.80 4.42 17.70
CA TRP A 410 18.00 4.88 16.34
C TRP A 410 17.19 6.17 16.03
N ALA A 411 15.91 6.21 16.42
CA ALA A 411 15.03 7.35 16.20
C ALA A 411 15.44 8.61 16.98
N THR A 412 16.04 8.42 18.16
CA THR A 412 16.57 9.53 18.97
C THR A 412 17.87 10.06 18.41
N GLY A 413 18.77 9.16 17.99
CA GLY A 413 20.05 9.52 17.36
C GLY A 413 19.86 10.24 16.02
N ALA A 414 18.87 9.87 15.23
CA ALA A 414 18.57 10.48 13.95
C ALA A 414 18.11 11.95 14.08
N LYS A 415 17.49 12.32 15.21
CA LYS A 415 17.03 13.70 15.46
C LYS A 415 18.15 14.63 15.91
N GLU A 416 19.15 14.16 16.61
CA GLU A 416 20.19 14.99 17.23
C GLU A 416 21.45 15.23 16.36
N GLN A 417 21.65 14.46 15.30
CA GLN A 417 22.96 14.39 14.64
C GLN A 417 23.00 14.77 13.17
N LYS A 418 22.05 15.53 12.67
CA LYS A 418 22.09 15.95 11.24
C LYS A 418 23.35 16.72 10.83
N PHE A 419 24.17 17.19 11.79
CA PHE A 419 25.36 17.99 11.55
C PHE A 419 26.71 17.33 11.97
N LYS A 420 26.65 16.28 12.81
CA LYS A 420 27.85 15.48 13.14
C LYS A 420 27.98 14.20 12.29
N LEU A 421 27.06 14.04 11.37
CA LEU A 421 26.72 12.74 10.79
C LEU A 421 27.68 12.24 9.72
N ASP A 422 28.49 13.12 9.10
CA ASP A 422 29.33 12.65 7.98
C ASP A 422 30.54 11.80 8.44
N GLN A 423 30.97 11.91 9.71
CA GLN A 423 31.99 11.02 10.26
C GLN A 423 31.47 9.98 11.24
N GLU A 424 30.50 10.31 12.10
CA GLU A 424 29.89 9.35 13.05
C GLU A 424 28.86 8.44 12.36
N CYS A 425 28.22 8.90 11.28
CA CYS A 425 27.34 8.07 10.45
C CYS A 425 28.06 6.87 9.83
N ALA A 426 29.34 7.01 9.45
CA ALA A 426 30.09 5.88 8.91
C ALA A 426 30.30 4.79 9.97
N GLU A 427 30.56 5.16 11.24
CA GLU A 427 30.71 4.18 12.34
C GLU A 427 29.37 3.61 12.80
N ILE A 428 28.33 4.47 12.89
CA ILE A 428 26.97 4.03 13.23
C ILE A 428 26.37 3.24 12.06
N LEU A 429 26.58 3.66 10.80
CA LEU A 429 26.19 2.90 9.62
C LEU A 429 26.89 1.53 9.60
N THR A 430 28.16 1.49 9.97
CA THR A 430 28.90 0.22 10.08
C THR A 430 28.35 -0.64 11.22
N GLY A 431 27.98 0.00 12.34
CA GLY A 431 27.33 -0.68 13.46
C GLY A 431 25.90 -1.15 13.13
N VAL A 432 25.11 -0.28 12.48
CA VAL A 432 23.76 -0.60 12.01
C VAL A 432 23.81 -1.60 10.85
N GLN A 433 24.79 -1.47 9.95
CA GLN A 433 25.06 -2.48 8.91
C GLN A 433 25.52 -3.81 9.53
N GLY A 434 26.32 -3.75 10.60
CA GLY A 434 26.71 -4.95 11.36
C GLY A 434 25.51 -5.59 12.06
N VAL A 435 24.63 -4.78 12.65
CA VAL A 435 23.40 -5.23 13.29
C VAL A 435 22.37 -5.64 12.23
N ALA A 436 22.22 -4.87 11.17
CA ALA A 436 21.34 -5.23 10.04
C ALA A 436 21.85 -6.49 9.32
N GLU A 437 23.18 -6.67 9.23
CA GLU A 437 23.79 -7.88 8.66
C GLU A 437 23.65 -9.07 9.62
N LEU A 438 23.77 -8.87 10.93
CA LEU A 438 23.46 -9.90 11.92
C LEU A 438 21.97 -10.29 11.88
N TYR A 439 21.07 -9.29 11.75
CA TYR A 439 19.64 -9.55 11.60
C TYR A 439 19.29 -10.11 10.22
N ARG A 440 20.00 -9.65 9.15
CA ARG A 440 19.90 -10.26 7.83
C ARG A 440 20.37 -11.71 7.85
N GLN A 441 21.47 -12.01 8.57
CA GLN A 441 21.95 -13.37 8.72
C GLN A 441 21.09 -14.20 9.66
N ASP A 442 20.50 -13.62 10.72
CA ASP A 442 19.52 -14.28 11.55
C ASP A 442 18.20 -14.46 10.79
N TRP A 443 17.74 -13.45 10.07
CA TRP A 443 16.59 -13.56 9.17
C TRP A 443 16.85 -14.53 8.01
N LEU A 444 18.07 -14.52 7.42
CA LEU A 444 18.46 -15.51 6.41
C LEU A 444 18.57 -16.91 7.02
N ARG A 445 19.06 -17.04 8.26
CA ARG A 445 19.05 -18.32 9.00
C ARG A 445 17.63 -18.71 9.42
N GLU A 446 16.80 -17.76 9.87
CA GLU A 446 15.39 -18.01 10.14
C GLU A 446 14.63 -18.27 8.84
N ARG A 447 14.92 -17.56 7.77
CA ARG A 447 14.40 -17.83 6.42
C ARG A 447 14.91 -19.16 5.87
N GLU A 448 16.22 -19.45 5.99
CA GLU A 448 16.75 -20.78 5.66
C GLU A 448 16.24 -21.86 6.59
N SER A 449 16.02 -21.55 7.85
CA SER A 449 15.34 -22.42 8.81
C SER A 449 13.85 -22.52 8.49
N PHE A 450 13.19 -21.43 8.07
CA PHE A 450 11.80 -21.39 7.62
C PHE A 450 11.64 -22.00 6.23
N GLU A 451 12.60 -21.77 5.32
CA GLU A 451 12.64 -22.44 4.01
C GLU A 451 13.08 -23.91 4.12
N LYS A 452 13.95 -24.25 5.09
CA LYS A 452 14.20 -25.65 5.49
C LYS A 452 13.04 -26.25 6.24
N ALA A 453 12.28 -25.43 6.96
CA ALA A 453 11.05 -25.79 7.64
C ALA A 453 9.84 -25.77 6.71
N ASN A 454 9.87 -24.94 5.69
CA ASN A 454 8.96 -24.96 4.54
C ASN A 454 9.32 -26.03 3.50
N ASN A 455 10.42 -26.77 3.73
CA ASN A 455 10.49 -28.07 3.09
C ASN A 455 9.21 -28.83 3.49
N GLN A 456 8.48 -29.19 2.46
CA GLN A 456 7.14 -29.76 2.44
C GLN A 456 6.79 -30.69 3.64
N ASN A 457 7.81 -31.34 4.23
CA ASN A 457 7.66 -32.25 5.36
C ASN A 457 7.33 -31.59 6.71
N MET A 458 7.71 -30.32 6.97
CA MET A 458 7.44 -29.68 8.28
C MET A 458 6.13 -28.89 8.24
N MET A 459 5.76 -28.32 7.09
CA MET A 459 4.39 -27.82 6.90
C MET A 459 3.40 -28.99 6.81
N GLU A 460 3.80 -30.13 6.22
CA GLU A 460 2.99 -31.35 6.26
C GLU A 460 2.91 -31.92 7.67
N GLU A 461 4.00 -31.85 8.46
CA GLU A 461 3.99 -32.28 9.87
C GLU A 461 3.26 -31.29 10.79
N LEU A 462 3.39 -29.98 10.56
CA LEU A 462 2.59 -28.97 11.25
C LEU A 462 1.12 -29.06 10.85
N ASN A 463 0.83 -29.19 9.56
CA ASN A 463 -0.52 -29.42 9.06
C ASN A 463 -1.06 -30.78 9.53
N ARG A 464 -0.22 -31.82 9.60
CA ARG A 464 -0.59 -33.12 10.17
C ARG A 464 -0.89 -32.98 11.66
N LYS A 465 -0.05 -32.29 12.45
CA LYS A 465 -0.30 -32.03 13.87
C LYS A 465 -1.52 -31.14 14.09
N VAL A 466 -1.73 -30.12 13.25
CA VAL A 466 -2.94 -29.30 13.26
C VAL A 466 -4.17 -30.13 12.84
N GLN A 467 -4.05 -31.00 11.84
CA GLN A 467 -5.11 -31.92 11.45
C GLN A 467 -5.36 -33.02 12.49
N GLU A 468 -4.30 -33.53 13.13
CA GLU A 468 -4.41 -34.46 14.26
C GLU A 468 -5.06 -33.79 15.48
N MET A 469 -4.71 -32.52 15.76
CA MET A 469 -5.40 -31.72 16.80
C MET A 469 -6.84 -31.37 16.41
N GLN A 470 -7.09 -31.02 15.14
CA GLN A 470 -8.45 -30.81 14.64
C GLN A 470 -9.27 -32.10 14.67
N LYS A 471 -8.68 -33.20 14.23
CA LYS A 471 -9.32 -34.53 14.29
C LYS A 471 -9.60 -34.97 15.73
N PHE A 472 -8.67 -34.70 16.64
CA PHE A 472 -8.85 -34.97 18.07
C PHE A 472 -9.93 -34.06 18.70
N ASN A 473 -9.98 -32.78 18.33
CA ASN A 473 -11.07 -31.87 18.70
C ASN A 473 -12.41 -32.32 18.08
N ASP A 474 -12.41 -32.71 16.81
CA ASP A 474 -13.62 -33.19 16.11
C ASP A 474 -14.10 -34.52 16.72
N GLU A 475 -13.18 -35.43 17.05
CA GLU A 475 -13.50 -36.69 17.75
C GLU A 475 -13.98 -36.44 19.19
N ALA A 476 -13.40 -35.46 19.90
CA ALA A 476 -13.88 -35.03 21.22
C ALA A 476 -15.27 -34.35 21.12
N ILE A 477 -15.49 -33.51 20.12
CA ILE A 477 -16.79 -32.86 19.83
C ILE A 477 -17.83 -33.91 19.41
N ILE A 478 -17.43 -34.91 18.61
CA ILE A 478 -18.32 -36.02 18.18
C ILE A 478 -18.62 -36.91 19.40
N GLY A 479 -17.63 -37.13 20.30
CA GLY A 479 -17.82 -37.85 21.57
C GLY A 479 -18.81 -37.13 22.48
N ILE A 480 -18.69 -35.81 22.59
CA ILE A 480 -19.63 -34.96 23.35
C ILE A 480 -21.01 -34.97 22.73
N ARG A 481 -21.12 -34.80 21.38
CA ARG A 481 -22.41 -34.86 20.65
C ARG A 481 -23.07 -36.22 20.73
N LYS A 482 -22.33 -37.35 20.70
CA LYS A 482 -22.87 -38.68 20.89
C LYS A 482 -23.34 -38.92 22.33
N ALA A 483 -22.71 -38.28 23.31
CA ALA A 483 -23.17 -38.30 24.68
C ALA A 483 -24.46 -37.50 24.88
N ASP A 484 -24.57 -36.33 24.19
CA ASP A 484 -25.79 -35.50 24.15
C ASP A 484 -26.95 -36.20 23.40
N GLU A 485 -26.68 -36.83 22.24
CA GLU A 485 -27.70 -37.60 21.50
C GLU A 485 -28.25 -38.80 22.31
N HIS A 486 -27.41 -39.44 23.13
CA HIS A 486 -27.88 -40.51 24.05
C HIS A 486 -28.62 -39.99 25.29
N SER A 487 -28.45 -38.70 25.62
CA SER A 487 -29.25 -38.07 26.68
C SER A 487 -30.59 -37.56 26.18
N THR A 488 -30.72 -37.21 24.92
CA THR A 488 -31.96 -36.73 24.31
C THR A 488 -32.89 -37.85 23.85
N ASP A 489 -32.35 -39.05 23.55
CA ASP A 489 -33.20 -40.24 23.25
C ASP A 489 -33.87 -40.88 24.49
N ASN A 490 -33.34 -40.58 25.70
CA ASN A 490 -33.99 -41.04 26.92
C ASN A 490 -35.09 -40.10 27.47
N ASP A 491 -35.16 -38.86 26.98
CA ASP A 491 -36.17 -37.89 27.42
C ASP A 491 -37.45 -37.85 26.49
N VAL A 492 -37.45 -38.62 25.42
CA VAL A 492 -38.59 -38.64 24.48
C VAL A 492 -39.53 -39.87 24.67
N GLU A 493 -39.14 -40.88 25.46
CA GLU A 493 -40.00 -42.05 25.74
C GLU A 493 -40.91 -41.94 27.00
N ASP A 494 -40.76 -40.86 27.80
CA ASP A 494 -41.57 -40.71 29.04
C ASP A 494 -42.72 -39.69 28.95
N GLU A 495 -43.03 -39.14 27.78
CA GLU A 495 -44.21 -38.26 27.56
C GLU A 495 -45.33 -38.83 26.69
N GLN A 496 -45.40 -40.16 26.49
CA GLN A 496 -46.56 -40.81 25.90
C GLN A 496 -46.96 -42.08 26.69
N GLN A 497 -47.37 -41.89 27.95
CA GLN A 497 -48.37 -42.75 28.59
C GLN A 497 -49.23 -41.94 29.56
#